data_3b09da0bf65c42cbc46c6f161ca22278
#
_entry.id   3b09da0bf65c42cbc46c6f161ca22278
#
_cell.length_a   1.000
_cell.length_b   1.000
_cell.length_c   1.000
_cell.angle_alpha   90.00
_cell.angle_beta   90.00
_cell.angle_gamma   90.00
#
_symmetry.space_group_name_H-M   'P 1'
#
loop_
_entity.id
_entity.type
_entity.pdbx_description
1 polymer ?
#
loop_
_entity_poly.entity_id
_entity_poly.type
_entity_poly.pdbx_seq_one_letter_code
_entity_poly.pdbx_strand_id
1 'polypeptide(L)'
;MSRVQLALRVADLDTSVAFYTALFGAEPAKQRPGYANFAITEPPLKLVLIEGEADADAPTVLDHLGVEVNSTEAVDAATHRFRTSGLATFEESDSDCCYAVQDKVWVHGPGNEPWEVYVVKGEGTSLDKAAASPAQTHASSCCA
;
A
#
# COMPACT_ATOMS: atom_id res chain seq x y z
N MET A 1 -12.89 -4.47 -9.50
CA MET A 1 -12.07 -3.85 -10.53
C MET A 1 -10.66 -3.63 -10.01
N SER A 2 -9.67 -4.04 -10.78
CA SER A 2 -8.27 -3.81 -10.41
C SER A 2 -7.92 -2.33 -10.55
N ARG A 3 -7.00 -1.87 -9.71
CA ARG A 3 -6.56 -0.47 -9.74
C ARG A 3 -5.13 -0.37 -9.22
N VAL A 4 -4.44 0.69 -9.66
CA VAL A 4 -3.11 0.99 -9.15
C VAL A 4 -3.23 1.60 -7.77
N GLN A 5 -2.30 1.25 -6.89
CA GLN A 5 -2.16 1.86 -5.59
C GLN A 5 -0.89 2.72 -5.56
N LEU A 6 -1.04 3.90 -5.00
CA LEU A 6 0.07 4.80 -4.70
C LEU A 6 0.04 5.05 -3.19
N ALA A 7 1.09 4.63 -2.49
CA ALA A 7 1.20 4.85 -1.05
C ALA A 7 2.29 5.87 -0.77
N LEU A 8 1.92 6.94 -0.09
CA LEU A 8 2.79 8.06 0.24
C LEU A 8 2.97 8.16 1.75
N ARG A 9 4.18 8.47 2.16
CA ARG A 9 4.46 8.80 3.56
C ARG A 9 4.47 10.31 3.69
N VAL A 10 3.59 10.83 4.55
CA VAL A 10 3.34 12.26 4.70
C VAL A 10 3.73 12.70 6.12
N ALA A 11 4.09 13.96 6.26
CA ALA A 11 4.47 14.52 7.55
C ALA A 11 3.24 14.80 8.43
N ASP A 12 2.16 15.29 7.84
CA ASP A 12 0.93 15.67 8.53
C ASP A 12 -0.26 15.08 7.79
N LEU A 13 -0.92 14.12 8.42
CA LEU A 13 -2.02 13.40 7.78
C LEU A 13 -3.21 14.32 7.48
N ASP A 14 -3.62 15.15 8.44
CA ASP A 14 -4.81 15.98 8.27
C ASP A 14 -4.66 16.99 7.14
N THR A 15 -3.50 17.64 7.07
CA THR A 15 -3.20 18.57 5.98
C THR A 15 -3.17 17.86 4.63
N SER A 16 -2.59 16.66 4.59
CA SER A 16 -2.52 15.87 3.36
C SER A 16 -3.89 15.39 2.92
N VAL A 17 -4.73 14.94 3.85
CA VAL A 17 -6.11 14.56 3.55
C VAL A 17 -6.86 15.74 2.94
N ALA A 18 -6.74 16.94 3.52
CA ALA A 18 -7.40 18.13 2.99
C ALA A 18 -6.94 18.43 1.57
N PHE A 19 -5.63 18.33 1.32
CA PHE A 19 -5.08 18.58 -0.02
C PHE A 19 -5.62 17.58 -1.06
N TYR A 20 -5.60 16.29 -0.75
CA TYR A 20 -6.02 15.26 -1.70
C TYR A 20 -7.54 15.22 -1.87
N THR A 21 -8.30 15.58 -0.84
CA THR A 21 -9.75 15.79 -0.97
C THR A 21 -10.03 16.88 -2.00
N ALA A 22 -9.30 17.98 -1.94
CA ALA A 22 -9.46 19.07 -2.90
C ALA A 22 -9.00 18.66 -4.30
N LEU A 23 -7.86 17.97 -4.38
CA LEU A 23 -7.28 17.57 -5.66
C LEU A 23 -8.20 16.63 -6.44
N PHE A 24 -8.76 15.63 -5.77
CA PHE A 24 -9.56 14.60 -6.43
C PHE A 24 -11.07 14.85 -6.36
N GLY A 25 -11.49 15.82 -5.55
CA GLY A 25 -12.91 16.08 -5.36
C GLY A 25 -13.64 14.94 -4.67
N ALA A 26 -12.96 14.22 -3.78
CA ALA A 26 -13.49 13.05 -3.11
C ALA A 26 -13.01 13.00 -1.66
N GLU A 27 -13.87 12.52 -0.78
CA GLU A 27 -13.50 12.30 0.62
C GLU A 27 -12.74 10.99 0.77
N PRO A 28 -11.93 10.82 1.84
CA PRO A 28 -11.28 9.54 2.11
C PRO A 28 -12.31 8.41 2.23
N ALA A 29 -11.99 7.27 1.67
CA ALA A 29 -12.81 6.06 1.82
C ALA A 29 -12.62 5.44 3.20
N LYS A 30 -11.43 5.60 3.77
CA LYS A 30 -11.12 5.12 5.13
C LYS A 30 -10.16 6.09 5.77
N GLN A 31 -10.37 6.37 7.07
CA GLN A 31 -9.44 7.17 7.86
C GLN A 31 -9.32 6.56 9.25
N ARG A 32 -8.09 6.37 9.70
CA ARG A 32 -7.73 5.77 10.99
C ARG A 32 -6.52 6.51 11.54
N PRO A 33 -6.14 6.31 12.80
CA PRO A 33 -4.94 6.96 13.34
C PRO A 33 -3.70 6.67 12.47
N GLY A 34 -3.08 7.72 11.99
CA GLY A 34 -1.87 7.63 11.15
C GLY A 34 -2.10 7.14 9.73
N TYR A 35 -3.35 7.02 9.28
CA TYR A 35 -3.65 6.37 8.01
C TYR A 35 -4.92 6.96 7.37
N ALA A 36 -4.87 7.12 6.05
CA ALA A 36 -6.07 7.41 5.26
C ALA A 36 -5.92 6.79 3.88
N ASN A 37 -7.04 6.44 3.25
CA ASN A 37 -7.00 6.08 1.84
C ASN A 37 -8.18 6.70 1.09
N PHE A 38 -7.94 6.91 -0.19
CA PHE A 38 -8.93 7.40 -1.13
C PHE A 38 -9.16 6.34 -2.20
N ALA A 39 -10.42 6.07 -2.49
CA ALA A 39 -10.83 5.19 -3.57
C ALA A 39 -11.30 6.04 -4.73
N ILE A 40 -10.40 6.33 -5.66
CA ILE A 40 -10.69 7.17 -6.81
C ILE A 40 -11.21 6.28 -7.95
N THR A 41 -12.30 6.70 -8.57
CA THR A 41 -12.93 5.93 -9.64
C THR A 41 -12.34 6.28 -11.00
N GLU A 42 -12.05 7.56 -11.22
CA GLU A 42 -11.60 8.06 -12.52
C GLU A 42 -10.41 9.00 -12.34
N PRO A 43 -9.20 8.56 -12.68
CA PRO A 43 -8.81 7.19 -13.06
C PRO A 43 -8.89 6.23 -11.89
N PRO A 44 -8.93 4.91 -12.14
CA PRO A 44 -8.95 3.93 -11.05
C PRO A 44 -7.64 3.98 -10.26
N LEU A 45 -7.73 4.49 -9.03
CA LEU A 45 -6.55 4.70 -8.18
C LEU A 45 -6.93 4.51 -6.72
N LYS A 46 -6.11 3.79 -5.99
CA LYS A 46 -6.15 3.80 -4.53
C LYS A 46 -4.97 4.63 -4.05
N LEU A 47 -5.26 5.76 -3.42
CA LEU A 47 -4.24 6.59 -2.80
C LEU A 47 -4.20 6.29 -1.31
N VAL A 48 -3.02 5.92 -0.80
CA VAL A 48 -2.81 5.63 0.62
C VAL A 48 -1.88 6.69 1.19
N LEU A 49 -2.27 7.24 2.33
CA LEU A 49 -1.47 8.20 3.08
C LEU A 49 -1.12 7.60 4.43
N ILE A 50 0.17 7.56 4.75
CA ILE A 50 0.69 7.03 6.01
C ILE A 50 1.48 8.15 6.67
N GLU A 51 1.09 8.50 7.90
CA GLU A 51 1.82 9.54 8.63
C GLU A 51 3.16 8.99 9.11
N GLY A 52 4.23 9.68 8.77
CA GLY A 52 5.57 9.34 9.21
C GLY A 52 5.95 10.08 10.48
N GLU A 53 7.11 9.74 11.02
CA GLU A 53 7.65 10.37 12.23
C GLU A 53 8.48 11.61 11.93
N ALA A 54 8.40 12.12 10.71
CA ALA A 54 9.22 13.24 10.28
C ALA A 54 8.71 14.56 10.85
N ASP A 55 9.54 15.60 10.76
CA ASP A 55 9.13 16.97 11.05
C ASP A 55 7.93 17.36 10.20
N ALA A 56 7.11 18.27 10.74
CA ALA A 56 5.93 18.76 10.03
C ALA A 56 6.24 19.35 8.66
N ASP A 57 7.48 19.80 8.45
CA ASP A 57 7.94 20.37 7.19
C ASP A 57 8.63 19.35 6.28
N ALA A 58 8.69 18.07 6.66
CA ALA A 58 9.36 17.08 5.85
C ALA A 58 8.62 16.87 4.53
N PRO A 59 9.35 16.64 3.42
CA PRO A 59 8.69 16.37 2.15
C PRO A 59 7.97 15.04 2.17
N THR A 60 6.88 14.95 1.42
CA THR A 60 6.22 13.69 1.17
C THR A 60 7.12 12.80 0.33
N VAL A 61 7.20 11.52 0.67
CA VAL A 61 8.00 10.54 -0.07
C VAL A 61 7.14 9.36 -0.48
N LEU A 62 7.58 8.68 -1.53
CA LEU A 62 6.94 7.42 -1.93
C LEU A 62 7.26 6.37 -0.88
N ASP A 63 6.21 5.72 -0.35
CA ASP A 63 6.37 4.58 0.53
C ASP A 63 6.49 3.30 -0.29
N HIS A 64 5.48 3.01 -1.10
CA HIS A 64 5.48 1.87 -2.02
C HIS A 64 4.43 2.06 -3.10
N LEU A 65 4.45 1.16 -4.08
CA LEU A 65 3.47 1.09 -5.15
C LEU A 65 2.74 -0.25 -5.08
N GLY A 66 1.58 -0.34 -5.69
CA GLY A 66 0.85 -1.59 -5.67
C GLY A 66 -0.18 -1.73 -6.78
N VAL A 67 -0.68 -2.94 -6.92
CA VAL A 67 -1.82 -3.26 -7.76
C VAL A 67 -2.81 -4.03 -6.90
N GLU A 68 -3.98 -3.43 -6.68
CA GLU A 68 -5.06 -4.12 -5.99
C GLU A 68 -5.82 -4.96 -7.00
N VAL A 69 -5.95 -6.26 -6.72
CA VAL A 69 -6.66 -7.21 -7.57
C VAL A 69 -7.90 -7.73 -6.85
N ASN A 70 -8.70 -8.54 -7.53
CA ASN A 70 -10.03 -8.90 -7.05
C ASN A 70 -10.09 -10.26 -6.36
N SER A 71 -9.02 -11.03 -6.38
CA SER A 71 -9.05 -12.40 -5.83
C SER A 71 -7.65 -12.86 -5.42
N THR A 72 -7.61 -13.83 -4.51
CA THR A 72 -6.36 -14.51 -4.14
C THR A 72 -5.75 -15.22 -5.35
N GLU A 73 -6.58 -15.77 -6.22
CA GLU A 73 -6.12 -16.43 -7.45
C GLU A 73 -5.36 -15.46 -8.35
N ALA A 74 -5.77 -14.19 -8.38
CA ALA A 74 -5.05 -13.17 -9.15
C ALA A 74 -3.69 -12.84 -8.50
N VAL A 75 -3.60 -12.87 -7.18
CA VAL A 75 -2.30 -12.73 -6.47
C VAL A 75 -1.41 -13.92 -6.79
N ASP A 76 -1.96 -15.14 -6.76
CA ASP A 76 -1.19 -16.35 -7.09
C ASP A 76 -0.69 -16.31 -8.54
N ALA A 77 -1.52 -15.87 -9.46
CA ALA A 77 -1.13 -15.74 -10.88
C ALA A 77 0.02 -14.72 -11.05
N ALA A 78 -0.04 -13.61 -10.33
CA ALA A 78 1.04 -12.62 -10.33
C ALA A 78 2.33 -13.23 -9.76
N THR A 79 2.23 -13.95 -8.66
CA THR A 79 3.36 -14.62 -8.03
C THR A 79 4.03 -15.58 -9.02
N HIS A 80 3.23 -16.39 -9.70
CA HIS A 80 3.75 -17.31 -10.71
C HIS A 80 4.46 -16.58 -11.84
N ARG A 81 3.86 -15.51 -12.35
CA ARG A 81 4.45 -14.70 -13.42
C ARG A 81 5.79 -14.10 -12.98
N PHE A 82 5.87 -13.59 -11.76
CA PHE A 82 7.11 -13.00 -11.23
C PHE A 82 8.22 -14.06 -11.11
N ARG A 83 7.90 -15.22 -10.56
CA ARG A 83 8.88 -16.31 -10.41
C ARG A 83 9.36 -16.82 -11.76
N THR A 84 8.45 -16.98 -12.70
CA THR A 84 8.80 -17.41 -14.07
C THR A 84 9.72 -16.42 -14.75
N SER A 85 9.59 -15.14 -14.42
CA SER A 85 10.44 -14.07 -14.96
C SER A 85 11.76 -13.91 -14.19
N GLY A 86 12.00 -14.72 -13.16
CA GLY A 86 13.25 -14.66 -12.39
C GLY A 86 13.27 -13.61 -11.30
N LEU A 87 12.13 -13.03 -10.94
CA LEU A 87 12.04 -12.01 -9.89
C LEU A 87 11.97 -12.68 -8.52
N ALA A 88 12.69 -12.12 -7.56
CA ALA A 88 12.59 -12.55 -6.17
C ALA A 88 11.25 -12.06 -5.60
N THR A 89 10.52 -12.95 -4.94
CA THR A 89 9.20 -12.65 -4.39
C THR A 89 9.15 -12.91 -2.89
N PHE A 90 8.27 -12.17 -2.21
CA PHE A 90 7.93 -12.44 -0.83
C PHE A 90 6.40 -12.43 -0.72
N GLU A 91 5.83 -13.53 -0.22
CA GLU A 91 4.38 -13.71 -0.14
C GLU A 91 3.91 -13.59 1.29
N GLU A 92 2.72 -13.03 1.46
CA GLU A 92 2.05 -12.92 2.74
C GLU A 92 0.59 -13.31 2.57
N SER A 93 0.11 -14.18 3.44
CA SER A 93 -1.29 -14.61 3.45
C SER A 93 -1.93 -14.17 4.76
N ASP A 94 -3.19 -13.75 4.68
CA ASP A 94 -3.98 -13.28 5.83
C ASP A 94 -3.24 -12.22 6.66
N SER A 95 -2.52 -11.35 5.97
CA SER A 95 -1.74 -10.30 6.60
C SER A 95 -2.68 -9.19 7.09
N ASP A 96 -2.70 -8.93 8.40
CA ASP A 96 -3.46 -7.81 8.97
C ASP A 96 -2.56 -6.57 8.94
N CYS A 97 -2.76 -5.74 7.95
CA CYS A 97 -1.99 -4.50 7.83
C CYS A 97 -2.82 -3.41 7.16
N CYS A 98 -2.46 -2.16 7.43
CA CYS A 98 -3.15 -1.00 6.88
C CYS A 98 -4.66 -1.07 7.13
N TYR A 99 -5.03 -1.62 8.30
CA TYR A 99 -6.42 -1.82 8.73
C TYR A 99 -7.22 -2.71 7.76
N ALA A 100 -6.56 -3.67 7.14
CA ALA A 100 -7.20 -4.64 6.24
C ALA A 100 -6.49 -5.98 6.32
N VAL A 101 -7.25 -7.07 6.18
CA VAL A 101 -6.68 -8.41 6.04
C VAL A 101 -6.45 -8.66 4.56
N GLN A 102 -5.25 -9.07 4.18
CA GLN A 102 -4.81 -9.13 2.80
C GLN A 102 -4.00 -10.38 2.49
N ASP A 103 -4.10 -10.85 1.26
CA ASP A 103 -3.09 -11.73 0.66
C ASP A 103 -2.29 -10.88 -0.32
N LYS A 104 -0.98 -11.06 -0.36
CA LYS A 104 -0.14 -10.24 -1.23
C LYS A 104 1.17 -10.91 -1.60
N VAL A 105 1.76 -10.41 -2.68
CA VAL A 105 3.10 -10.76 -3.09
C VAL A 105 3.88 -9.46 -3.34
N TRP A 106 5.10 -9.41 -2.82
CA TRP A 106 6.01 -8.28 -2.99
C TRP A 106 7.09 -8.61 -4.02
N VAL A 107 7.42 -7.62 -4.82
CA VAL A 107 8.60 -7.58 -5.68
C VAL A 107 9.24 -6.21 -5.58
N HIS A 108 10.50 -6.10 -5.98
CA HIS A 108 11.21 -4.81 -5.97
C HIS A 108 11.71 -4.52 -7.38
N GLY A 109 11.54 -3.28 -7.80
CA GLY A 109 12.06 -2.81 -9.08
C GLY A 109 13.57 -2.59 -9.03
N PRO A 110 14.19 -2.24 -10.17
CA PRO A 110 15.64 -2.07 -10.26
C PRO A 110 16.23 -1.00 -9.34
N GLY A 111 15.44 -0.01 -8.97
CA GLY A 111 15.83 1.03 -8.01
C GLY A 111 15.40 0.72 -6.59
N ASN A 112 15.09 -0.54 -6.31
CA ASN A 112 14.61 -1.01 -5.01
C ASN A 112 13.24 -0.44 -4.62
N GLU A 113 12.47 0.04 -5.57
CA GLU A 113 11.11 0.50 -5.31
C GLU A 113 10.21 -0.71 -5.04
N PRO A 114 9.53 -0.73 -3.89
CA PRO A 114 8.70 -1.91 -3.55
C PRO A 114 7.35 -1.84 -4.25
N TRP A 115 6.94 -2.96 -4.83
CA TRP A 115 5.62 -3.15 -5.41
C TRP A 115 4.93 -4.33 -4.75
N GLU A 116 3.67 -4.17 -4.44
CA GLU A 116 2.83 -5.28 -3.98
C GLU A 116 1.70 -5.51 -4.97
N VAL A 117 1.38 -6.79 -5.19
CA VAL A 117 0.10 -7.17 -5.81
C VAL A 117 -0.71 -7.82 -4.70
N TYR A 118 -1.91 -7.32 -4.45
CA TYR A 118 -2.64 -7.72 -3.25
C TYR A 118 -4.15 -7.73 -3.47
N VAL A 119 -4.83 -8.50 -2.63
CA VAL A 119 -6.29 -8.49 -2.52
C VAL A 119 -6.67 -8.21 -1.08
N VAL A 120 -7.69 -7.37 -0.89
CA VAL A 120 -8.27 -7.09 0.42
C VAL A 120 -9.34 -8.14 0.70
N LYS A 121 -9.22 -8.85 1.81
CA LYS A 121 -10.14 -9.93 2.20
C LYS A 121 -11.14 -9.47 3.27
N GLY A 122 -10.81 -8.45 4.04
CA GLY A 122 -11.69 -7.95 5.08
C GLY A 122 -11.06 -6.83 5.87
N GLU A 123 -11.76 -6.38 6.91
CA GLU A 123 -11.26 -5.35 7.81
C GLU A 123 -10.17 -5.90 8.72
N GLY A 124 -9.16 -5.09 8.95
CA GLY A 124 -8.08 -5.38 9.87
C GLY A 124 -8.05 -4.41 11.04
N THR A 125 -7.22 -4.69 12.02
CA THR A 125 -7.13 -3.91 13.25
C THR A 125 -5.78 -3.22 13.44
N SER A 126 -4.80 -3.52 12.60
CA SER A 126 -3.43 -3.04 12.77
C SER A 126 -2.95 -2.23 11.57
N LEU A 127 -2.24 -1.15 11.85
CA LEU A 127 -1.52 -0.41 10.81
C LEU A 127 -0.19 -1.09 10.52
N ASP A 128 0.51 -1.54 11.55
CA ASP A 128 1.80 -2.17 11.44
C ASP A 128 1.65 -3.67 11.27
N LYS A 129 2.62 -4.25 10.64
CA LYS A 129 2.65 -5.66 10.35
C LYS A 129 3.77 -6.36 11.12
N ALA A 130 3.48 -7.55 11.59
CA ALA A 130 4.42 -8.32 12.35
C ALA A 130 5.58 -8.88 11.51
N ALA A 131 5.33 -9.21 10.26
CA ALA A 131 6.35 -9.78 9.38
C ALA A 131 6.56 -8.89 8.15
N ALA A 132 7.80 -8.63 7.83
CA ALA A 132 8.18 -7.84 6.66
C ALA A 132 9.01 -8.69 5.71
N SER A 133 9.02 -8.29 4.46
CA SER A 133 9.88 -8.92 3.46
C SER A 133 11.35 -8.76 3.87
N PRO A 134 12.16 -9.79 3.73
CA PRO A 134 13.60 -9.66 3.95
C PRO A 134 14.27 -8.62 3.08
N ALA A 135 13.66 -8.26 1.95
CA ALA A 135 14.17 -7.23 1.08
C ALA A 135 13.83 -5.82 1.54
N GLN A 136 12.94 -5.67 2.51
CA GLN A 136 12.50 -4.39 3.05
C GLN A 136 13.16 -4.12 4.40
N THR A 137 14.46 -3.92 4.38
CA THR A 137 15.25 -3.86 5.61
C THR A 137 14.99 -2.62 6.46
N HIS A 138 14.44 -1.57 5.87
CA HIS A 138 14.19 -0.30 6.55
C HIS A 138 12.71 -0.06 6.82
N ALA A 139 11.85 -0.88 6.29
CA ALA A 139 10.42 -0.67 6.40
C ALA A 139 9.87 -1.41 7.60
N SER A 140 9.15 -0.74 8.45
CA SER A 140 8.53 -1.34 9.62
C SER A 140 7.04 -1.55 9.46
N SER A 141 6.41 -0.89 8.51
CA SER A 141 4.98 -1.02 8.31
C SER A 141 4.68 -1.97 7.17
N CYS A 142 3.51 -2.57 7.19
CA CYS A 142 3.06 -3.46 6.12
C CYS A 142 2.88 -2.73 4.80
N CYS A 143 2.81 -1.43 4.84
CA CYS A 143 2.65 -0.58 3.67
C CYS A 143 4.00 -0.06 3.15
N ALA A 144 5.08 -0.52 3.71
CA ALA A 144 6.41 -0.02 3.33
C ALA A 144 7.32 -1.11 2.78
#